data_b304c1b00f55f78d9deaa1cc0b21d4f7
#
_entry.id   b304c1b00f55f78d9deaa1cc0b21d4f7
#
_cell.length_a   1.000
_cell.length_b   1.000
_cell.length_c   1.000
_cell.angle_alpha   90.00
_cell.angle_beta   90.00
_cell.angle_gamma   90.00
#
_symmetry.space_group_name_H-M   'P 1'
#
loop_
_entity.id
_entity.type
_entity.pdbx_description
1 polymer ?
#
loop_
_entity_poly.entity_id
_entity_poly.type
_entity_poly.pdbx_seq_one_letter_code
_entity_poly.pdbx_strand_id
1 'polypeptide(L)'
;MEQRMLSTPQRLWQVLKSNPQREESFLAETADIAVPDDRGLFVIGAARSGTTVFQNALNSSPEIFLLGEPALQDDPGTPDFAARYNAMHRSWGNQENKSSFCPPLFQQDAPWHHYLARLARHHRYVGSKIVVNPHEAARTCQQLFEFHCRHFYRSHYVFTFRNPIDVLMSTRGLAELNGDEAAGYDTVLKSFLQVMALYIRFLRNLPSVRAVFHEDLGEAVLRDTGAWLGVDLGEAASYYDNARVRRYSLDQVPEHARALAEEVIAAYEELRGQVASGMRLVQLEQNSNHIDPAHFTPLGNLHRRIEGLLAAS
;
A
#
# COMPACT_ATOMS: atom_id res chain seq x y z
N MET A 1 12.38 33.48 -3.19
CA MET A 1 13.12 32.35 -2.59
C MET A 1 12.11 31.56 -1.79
N GLU A 2 11.39 30.67 -2.47
CA GLU A 2 10.37 29.83 -1.84
C GLU A 2 11.08 28.77 -0.97
N GLN A 3 10.92 28.89 0.34
CA GLN A 3 11.25 27.79 1.24
C GLN A 3 10.31 26.61 0.90
N ARG A 4 10.83 25.64 0.12
CA ARG A 4 10.14 24.35 -0.04
C ARG A 4 9.89 23.80 1.36
N MET A 5 8.61 23.78 1.77
CA MET A 5 8.24 23.13 3.02
C MET A 5 8.58 21.65 2.88
N LEU A 6 9.51 21.17 3.68
CA LEU A 6 9.85 19.77 3.77
C LEU A 6 8.61 18.99 4.22
N SER A 7 8.39 17.82 3.64
CA SER A 7 7.32 16.91 4.11
C SER A 7 7.53 16.57 5.60
N THR A 8 6.47 16.28 6.31
CA THR A 8 6.53 15.97 7.74
C THR A 8 7.48 14.82 8.09
N PRO A 9 7.62 13.73 7.27
CA PRO A 9 8.67 12.73 7.47
C PRO A 9 10.08 13.29 7.37
N GLN A 10 10.31 14.25 6.46
CA GLN A 10 11.60 14.93 6.35
C GLN A 10 11.85 15.85 7.54
N ARG A 11 10.81 16.51 8.08
CA ARG A 11 10.91 17.29 9.32
C ARG A 11 11.13 16.39 10.52
N LEU A 12 10.42 15.27 10.65
CA LEU A 12 10.61 14.30 11.72
C LEU A 12 12.01 13.70 11.67
N TRP A 13 12.49 13.35 10.48
CA TRP A 13 13.84 12.86 10.26
C TRP A 13 14.91 13.91 10.55
N GLN A 14 14.66 15.15 10.21
CA GLN A 14 15.56 16.24 10.60
C GLN A 14 15.49 16.51 12.10
N VAL A 15 14.32 16.43 12.73
CA VAL A 15 14.16 16.55 14.18
C VAL A 15 14.82 15.37 14.92
N LEU A 16 14.72 14.14 14.40
CA LEU A 16 15.44 12.99 14.94
C LEU A 16 16.95 13.11 14.75
N LYS A 17 17.41 13.54 13.56
CA LYS A 17 18.83 13.80 13.26
C LYS A 17 19.39 15.00 14.02
N SER A 18 18.57 16.02 14.29
CA SER A 18 18.98 17.20 15.04
C SER A 18 18.93 17.03 16.56
N ASN A 19 18.46 15.87 17.02
CA ASN A 19 18.42 15.53 18.46
C ASN A 19 19.27 14.28 18.75
N PRO A 20 20.58 14.47 19.06
CA PRO A 20 21.50 13.38 19.35
C PRO A 20 21.02 12.43 20.44
N GLN A 21 20.30 12.92 21.45
CA GLN A 21 19.77 12.10 22.53
C GLN A 21 18.69 11.13 22.07
N ARG A 22 17.87 11.50 21.06
CA ARG A 22 16.88 10.58 20.47
C ARG A 22 17.54 9.54 19.57
N GLU A 23 18.57 9.93 18.84
CA GLU A 23 19.38 8.99 18.05
C GLU A 23 20.11 8.00 18.96
N GLU A 24 20.76 8.46 20.01
CA GLU A 24 21.41 7.62 21.02
C GLU A 24 20.41 6.69 21.71
N SER A 25 19.22 7.19 22.09
CA SER A 25 18.15 6.37 22.64
C SER A 25 17.68 5.28 21.67
N PHE A 26 17.45 5.62 20.40
CA PHE A 26 17.08 4.66 19.38
C PHE A 26 18.16 3.58 19.17
N LEU A 27 19.43 3.97 19.18
CA LEU A 27 20.57 3.06 18.97
C LEU A 27 20.91 2.20 20.20
N ALA A 28 20.68 2.72 21.40
CA ALA A 28 21.01 2.02 22.66
C ALA A 28 20.08 0.86 23.02
N GLU A 29 18.95 0.72 22.33
CA GLU A 29 17.94 -0.29 22.67
C GLU A 29 18.30 -1.67 22.13
N THR A 30 18.72 -2.56 23.02
CA THR A 30 19.21 -3.92 22.71
C THR A 30 18.18 -5.04 22.96
N ALA A 31 16.97 -4.73 23.41
CA ALA A 31 16.00 -5.76 23.81
C ALA A 31 15.31 -6.44 22.63
N ASP A 32 15.11 -7.75 22.75
CA ASP A 32 14.24 -8.56 21.89
C ASP A 32 12.77 -8.11 22.02
N ILE A 33 12.35 -7.21 21.15
CA ILE A 33 11.01 -6.65 21.17
C ILE A 33 10.35 -6.99 19.84
N ALA A 34 9.19 -7.63 19.92
CA ALA A 34 8.32 -7.78 18.77
C ALA A 34 7.54 -6.48 18.49
N VAL A 35 7.26 -6.18 17.25
CA VAL A 35 6.27 -5.14 16.91
C VAL A 35 4.95 -5.57 17.52
N PRO A 36 4.28 -4.72 18.34
CA PRO A 36 2.91 -5.01 18.73
C PRO A 36 2.06 -5.18 17.48
N ASP A 37 1.40 -6.32 17.37
CA ASP A 37 0.64 -6.73 16.17
C ASP A 37 -0.43 -5.69 15.77
N ASP A 38 -0.97 -4.95 16.73
CA ASP A 38 -1.97 -3.89 16.55
C ASP A 38 -1.37 -2.53 16.11
N ARG A 39 -0.06 -2.39 16.04
CA ARG A 39 0.63 -1.16 15.59
C ARG A 39 1.13 -1.20 14.16
N GLY A 40 0.94 -2.30 13.46
CA GLY A 40 1.27 -2.37 12.04
C GLY A 40 0.29 -1.55 11.19
N LEU A 41 0.80 -0.82 10.20
CA LEU A 41 0.00 -0.13 9.20
C LEU A 41 0.62 -0.33 7.82
N PHE A 42 -0.16 -0.87 6.88
CA PHE A 42 0.33 -1.22 5.55
C PHE A 42 -0.55 -0.62 4.47
N VAL A 43 0.07 0.03 3.49
CA VAL A 43 -0.59 0.55 2.28
C VAL A 43 -0.24 -0.36 1.12
N ILE A 44 -1.22 -1.03 0.54
CA ILE A 44 -1.04 -2.05 -0.49
C ILE A 44 -1.79 -1.62 -1.76
N GLY A 45 -1.18 -1.82 -2.93
CA GLY A 45 -1.86 -1.56 -4.20
C GLY A 45 -1.06 -2.00 -5.40
N ALA A 46 -1.71 -2.03 -6.56
CA ALA A 46 -1.02 -2.21 -7.83
C ALA A 46 -0.08 -1.02 -8.10
N ALA A 47 0.94 -1.23 -8.90
CA ALA A 47 1.77 -0.13 -9.38
C ALA A 47 0.87 0.98 -9.95
N ARG A 48 1.18 2.25 -9.62
CA ARG A 48 0.44 3.45 -10.09
C ARG A 48 -1.00 3.62 -9.54
N SER A 49 -1.42 2.85 -8.57
CA SER A 49 -2.75 3.00 -7.93
C SER A 49 -2.85 4.12 -6.89
N GLY A 50 -1.81 4.94 -6.71
CA GLY A 50 -1.82 6.06 -5.76
C GLY A 50 -1.22 5.72 -4.38
N THR A 51 -0.63 4.54 -4.20
CA THR A 51 0.01 4.12 -2.94
C THR A 51 0.99 5.14 -2.37
N THR A 52 1.84 5.75 -3.21
CA THR A 52 2.85 6.74 -2.77
C THR A 52 2.21 8.03 -2.25
N VAL A 53 1.18 8.53 -2.95
CA VAL A 53 0.46 9.74 -2.52
C VAL A 53 -0.22 9.49 -1.19
N PHE A 54 -0.86 8.34 -1.03
CA PHE A 54 -1.53 7.98 0.20
C PHE A 54 -0.56 7.73 1.35
N GLN A 55 0.57 7.05 1.11
CA GLN A 55 1.66 6.91 2.09
C GLN A 55 2.16 8.28 2.58
N ASN A 56 2.39 9.22 1.66
CA ASN A 56 2.86 10.56 2.02
C ASN A 56 1.84 11.29 2.89
N ALA A 57 0.55 11.17 2.56
CA ALA A 57 -0.52 11.72 3.36
C ALA A 57 -0.53 11.13 4.79
N LEU A 58 -0.38 9.82 4.94
CA LEU A 58 -0.28 9.16 6.24
C LEU A 58 0.98 9.58 7.00
N ASN A 59 2.14 9.60 6.34
CA ASN A 59 3.41 10.02 6.93
C ASN A 59 3.48 11.53 7.25
N SER A 60 2.45 12.32 6.90
CA SER A 60 2.34 13.70 7.39
C SER A 60 2.06 13.78 8.88
N SER A 61 1.42 12.74 9.45
CA SER A 61 1.24 12.62 10.89
C SER A 61 2.51 12.17 11.59
N PRO A 62 2.93 12.82 12.69
CA PRO A 62 4.07 12.39 13.50
C PRO A 62 3.84 11.04 14.19
N GLU A 63 2.60 10.58 14.26
CA GLU A 63 2.24 9.31 14.87
C GLU A 63 2.44 8.11 13.93
N ILE A 64 2.69 8.36 12.63
CA ILE A 64 2.79 7.31 11.61
C ILE A 64 4.17 7.33 10.95
N PHE A 65 4.78 6.15 10.82
CA PHE A 65 6.02 5.97 10.06
C PHE A 65 5.93 4.76 9.13
N LEU A 66 5.74 5.04 7.84
CA LEU A 66 5.68 4.00 6.81
C LEU A 66 6.94 4.03 5.95
N LEU A 67 7.59 2.88 5.86
CA LEU A 67 8.70 2.63 4.94
C LEU A 67 8.20 2.59 3.48
N GLY A 68 9.06 2.99 2.54
CA GLY A 68 8.79 2.85 1.11
C GLY A 68 9.29 1.50 0.60
N GLU A 69 8.40 0.58 0.28
CA GLU A 69 8.68 -0.69 -0.44
C GLU A 69 9.88 -1.50 0.09
N PRO A 70 9.93 -1.84 1.40
CA PRO A 70 11.04 -2.58 1.98
C PRO A 70 11.06 -4.07 1.60
N ALA A 71 10.03 -4.58 0.91
CA ALA A 71 9.85 -5.99 0.56
C ALA A 71 10.07 -6.93 1.76
N LEU A 72 9.42 -6.65 2.89
CA LEU A 72 9.62 -7.39 4.16
C LEU A 72 9.36 -8.89 4.03
N GLN A 73 8.44 -9.29 3.15
CA GLN A 73 8.11 -10.70 2.88
C GLN A 73 9.26 -11.48 2.22
N ASP A 74 10.17 -10.77 1.58
CA ASP A 74 11.36 -11.34 0.91
C ASP A 74 12.63 -11.11 1.73
N ASP A 75 12.53 -10.41 2.88
CA ASP A 75 13.68 -10.08 3.70
C ASP A 75 14.16 -11.31 4.51
N PRO A 76 15.44 -11.69 4.41
CA PRO A 76 15.97 -12.86 5.10
C PRO A 76 16.05 -12.72 6.64
N GLY A 77 15.69 -11.56 7.19
CA GLY A 77 15.77 -11.31 8.63
C GLY A 77 17.20 -11.14 9.18
N THR A 78 18.15 -10.79 8.30
CA THR A 78 19.55 -10.54 8.70
C THR A 78 19.72 -9.17 9.37
N PRO A 79 20.77 -8.96 10.20
CA PRO A 79 20.94 -7.74 10.98
C PRO A 79 21.19 -6.47 10.15
N ASP A 80 21.50 -6.59 8.88
CA ASP A 80 21.85 -5.49 7.97
C ASP A 80 20.63 -4.83 7.27
N PHE A 81 19.42 -5.00 7.81
CA PHE A 81 18.19 -4.50 7.20
C PHE A 81 18.25 -3.02 6.82
N ALA A 82 18.69 -2.13 7.73
CA ALA A 82 18.76 -0.70 7.44
C ALA A 82 19.76 -0.37 6.33
N ALA A 83 20.90 -1.08 6.28
CA ALA A 83 21.90 -0.92 5.23
C ALA A 83 21.35 -1.32 3.86
N ARG A 84 20.69 -2.49 3.76
CA ARG A 84 20.07 -2.99 2.52
C ARG A 84 18.95 -2.08 2.05
N TYR A 85 18.04 -1.68 2.95
CA TYR A 85 16.98 -0.73 2.63
C TYR A 85 17.54 0.59 2.08
N ASN A 86 18.50 1.19 2.77
CA ASN A 86 19.10 2.44 2.33
C ASN A 86 19.87 2.27 0.99
N ALA A 87 20.53 1.14 0.76
CA ALA A 87 21.24 0.84 -0.48
C ALA A 87 20.27 0.70 -1.66
N MET A 88 19.18 -0.05 -1.47
CA MET A 88 18.14 -0.25 -2.48
C MET A 88 17.56 1.11 -2.93
N HIS A 89 17.22 1.98 -1.99
CA HIS A 89 16.63 3.27 -2.34
C HIS A 89 17.61 4.25 -2.96
N ARG A 90 18.91 4.16 -2.65
CA ARG A 90 19.94 4.93 -3.36
C ARG A 90 20.10 4.51 -4.82
N SER A 91 19.96 3.22 -5.11
CA SER A 91 20.11 2.69 -6.47
C SER A 91 19.00 3.14 -7.44
N TRP A 92 17.83 3.52 -6.92
CA TRP A 92 16.68 3.92 -7.75
C TRP A 92 16.82 5.30 -8.41
N GLY A 93 18.00 5.94 -8.38
CA GLY A 93 18.29 7.22 -9.06
C GLY A 93 17.41 8.38 -8.60
N ASN A 94 17.68 9.58 -9.02
CA ASN A 94 16.95 10.83 -8.79
C ASN A 94 16.43 11.05 -7.35
N GLN A 95 17.34 11.37 -6.45
CA GLN A 95 17.14 11.41 -4.99
C GLN A 95 16.18 12.51 -4.51
N GLU A 96 15.99 13.59 -5.27
CA GLU A 96 15.18 14.72 -4.83
C GLU A 96 13.70 14.39 -4.66
N ASN A 97 13.15 13.48 -5.49
CA ASN A 97 11.74 13.09 -5.43
C ASN A 97 11.48 11.82 -4.61
N LYS A 98 12.50 11.05 -4.28
CA LYS A 98 12.36 9.75 -3.59
C LYS A 98 12.47 9.84 -2.08
N SER A 99 13.14 10.85 -1.56
CA SER A 99 13.34 11.04 -0.12
C SER A 99 12.04 11.25 0.66
N SER A 100 10.93 11.61 0.00
CA SER A 100 9.64 11.83 0.66
C SER A 100 8.90 10.52 0.98
N PHE A 101 9.03 9.49 0.14
CA PHE A 101 8.35 8.20 0.35
C PHE A 101 9.28 7.05 0.76
N CYS A 102 10.59 7.27 0.68
CA CYS A 102 11.61 6.33 1.15
C CYS A 102 12.55 7.04 2.12
N PRO A 103 12.09 7.38 3.34
CA PRO A 103 12.94 8.04 4.31
C PRO A 103 14.14 7.15 4.63
N PRO A 104 15.38 7.70 4.62
CA PRO A 104 16.56 6.90 4.94
C PRO A 104 16.49 6.44 6.39
N LEU A 105 16.86 5.20 6.63
CA LEU A 105 16.93 4.62 7.96
C LEU A 105 18.28 4.95 8.64
N PHE A 106 18.28 5.07 9.97
CA PHE A 106 19.50 5.08 10.73
C PHE A 106 20.27 3.79 10.52
N GLN A 107 21.57 3.91 10.32
CA GLN A 107 22.43 2.74 10.18
C GLN A 107 22.52 2.02 11.52
N GLN A 108 21.96 0.82 11.59
CA GLN A 108 21.97 -0.01 12.76
C GLN A 108 21.89 -1.47 12.37
N ASP A 109 22.68 -2.30 13.04
CA ASP A 109 22.64 -3.75 12.86
C ASP A 109 21.45 -4.34 13.63
N ALA A 110 20.35 -4.54 12.91
CA ALA A 110 19.15 -5.16 13.42
C ALA A 110 18.35 -5.78 12.27
N PRO A 111 17.73 -6.95 12.47
CA PRO A 111 16.77 -7.50 11.52
C PRO A 111 15.52 -6.61 11.45
N TRP A 112 14.76 -6.72 10.34
CA TRP A 112 13.61 -5.85 10.06
C TRP A 112 12.59 -5.78 11.22
N HIS A 113 12.31 -6.91 11.87
CA HIS A 113 11.32 -6.97 12.94
C HIS A 113 11.76 -6.22 14.21
N HIS A 114 13.04 -6.29 14.57
CA HIS A 114 13.59 -5.48 15.65
C HIS A 114 13.62 -3.99 15.28
N TYR A 115 13.95 -3.69 14.02
CA TYR A 115 13.97 -2.31 13.54
C TYR A 115 12.58 -1.66 13.61
N LEU A 116 11.53 -2.36 13.11
CA LEU A 116 10.16 -1.90 13.22
C LEU A 116 9.69 -1.77 14.66
N ALA A 117 10.07 -2.71 15.54
CA ALA A 117 9.74 -2.64 16.96
C ALA A 117 10.29 -1.38 17.62
N ARG A 118 11.49 -0.95 17.26
CA ARG A 118 12.06 0.31 17.72
C ARG A 118 11.34 1.53 17.19
N LEU A 119 11.00 1.55 15.90
CA LEU A 119 10.17 2.60 15.34
C LEU A 119 8.81 2.72 16.06
N ALA A 120 8.22 1.60 16.45
CA ALA A 120 6.95 1.55 17.16
C ALA A 120 7.01 2.16 18.59
N ARG A 121 8.17 2.43 19.16
CA ARG A 121 8.30 3.18 20.41
C ARG A 121 8.16 4.69 20.22
N HIS A 122 8.46 5.16 19.02
CA HIS A 122 8.44 6.59 18.68
C HIS A 122 7.19 6.98 17.87
N HIS A 123 6.53 6.00 17.27
CA HIS A 123 5.34 6.20 16.42
C HIS A 123 4.25 5.23 16.86
N ARG A 124 3.01 5.68 16.81
CA ARG A 124 1.84 4.87 17.13
C ARG A 124 1.62 3.76 16.10
N TYR A 125 1.88 4.07 14.83
CA TYR A 125 1.82 3.12 13.74
C TYR A 125 3.13 3.07 12.96
N VAL A 126 3.56 1.85 12.66
CA VAL A 126 4.75 1.57 11.85
C VAL A 126 4.42 0.52 10.81
N GLY A 127 5.05 0.59 9.65
CA GLY A 127 4.82 -0.38 8.61
C GLY A 127 5.41 0.05 7.28
N SER A 128 4.73 -0.26 6.19
CA SER A 128 5.27 0.04 4.88
C SER A 128 4.21 0.24 3.80
N LYS A 129 4.62 0.90 2.75
CA LYS A 129 3.94 0.86 1.47
C LYS A 129 4.42 -0.35 0.68
N ILE A 130 3.49 -1.06 0.06
CA ILE A 130 3.72 -2.26 -0.72
C ILE A 130 3.10 -2.07 -2.11
N VAL A 131 3.93 -2.17 -3.13
CA VAL A 131 3.50 -2.10 -4.53
C VAL A 131 3.60 -3.48 -5.15
N VAL A 132 2.50 -3.95 -5.72
CA VAL A 132 2.46 -5.20 -6.46
C VAL A 132 2.85 -4.91 -7.91
N ASN A 133 4.00 -5.45 -8.32
CA ASN A 133 4.49 -5.33 -9.69
C ASN A 133 3.78 -6.29 -10.64
N PRO A 134 3.46 -5.88 -11.88
CA PRO A 134 2.69 -6.71 -12.80
C PRO A 134 3.29 -8.09 -13.09
N HIS A 135 4.60 -8.17 -13.29
CA HIS A 135 5.27 -9.42 -13.69
C HIS A 135 5.24 -10.53 -12.62
N GLU A 136 5.11 -10.17 -11.34
CA GLU A 136 5.17 -11.11 -10.22
C GLU A 136 3.90 -11.08 -9.35
N ALA A 137 2.83 -10.49 -9.85
CA ALA A 137 1.65 -10.16 -9.04
C ALA A 137 1.06 -11.38 -8.31
N ALA A 138 0.88 -12.51 -8.98
CA ALA A 138 0.29 -13.71 -8.39
C ALA A 138 1.16 -14.25 -7.23
N ARG A 139 2.47 -14.37 -7.45
CA ARG A 139 3.44 -14.82 -6.44
C ARG A 139 3.49 -13.84 -5.27
N THR A 140 3.64 -12.56 -5.57
CA THR A 140 3.73 -11.49 -4.55
C THR A 140 2.46 -11.46 -3.70
N CYS A 141 1.27 -11.52 -4.30
CA CYS A 141 0.02 -11.54 -3.56
C CYS A 141 -0.11 -12.76 -2.62
N GLN A 142 0.33 -13.94 -3.05
CA GLN A 142 0.35 -15.12 -2.20
C GLN A 142 1.32 -14.96 -1.03
N GLN A 143 2.55 -14.53 -1.28
CA GLN A 143 3.56 -14.30 -0.25
C GLN A 143 3.12 -13.23 0.77
N LEU A 144 2.54 -12.11 0.28
CA LEU A 144 2.02 -11.06 1.15
C LEU A 144 0.93 -11.59 2.07
N PHE A 145 -0.03 -12.36 1.55
CA PHE A 145 -1.09 -12.91 2.38
C PHE A 145 -0.54 -13.78 3.50
N GLU A 146 0.35 -14.73 3.18
CA GLU A 146 0.96 -15.64 4.15
C GLU A 146 1.80 -14.91 5.19
N PHE A 147 2.63 -13.96 4.73
CA PHE A 147 3.49 -13.16 5.59
C PHE A 147 2.69 -12.31 6.58
N HIS A 148 1.67 -11.60 6.11
CA HIS A 148 0.88 -10.71 6.96
C HIS A 148 -0.03 -11.48 7.91
N CYS A 149 -0.59 -12.62 7.51
CA CYS A 149 -1.33 -13.49 8.44
C CYS A 149 -0.44 -14.02 9.56
N ARG A 150 0.84 -14.26 9.29
CA ARG A 150 1.79 -14.81 10.27
C ARG A 150 2.33 -13.75 11.22
N HIS A 151 2.68 -12.56 10.71
CA HIS A 151 3.48 -11.57 11.45
C HIS A 151 2.68 -10.34 11.87
N PHE A 152 1.54 -10.05 11.22
CA PHE A 152 0.81 -8.80 11.36
C PHE A 152 -0.71 -8.97 11.36
N TYR A 153 -1.21 -10.02 12.03
CA TYR A 153 -2.63 -10.40 11.98
C TYR A 153 -3.59 -9.28 12.40
N ARG A 154 -3.26 -8.51 13.46
CA ARG A 154 -4.10 -7.41 13.99
C ARG A 154 -3.75 -6.05 13.41
N SER A 155 -2.81 -5.99 12.50
CA SER A 155 -2.39 -4.75 11.87
C SER A 155 -3.48 -4.13 10.99
N HIS A 156 -3.28 -2.87 10.64
CA HIS A 156 -4.20 -2.09 9.82
C HIS A 156 -3.74 -2.12 8.36
N TYR A 157 -4.68 -2.35 7.46
CA TYR A 157 -4.41 -2.47 6.02
C TYR A 157 -5.26 -1.50 5.24
N VAL A 158 -4.62 -0.71 4.38
CA VAL A 158 -5.31 0.15 3.42
C VAL A 158 -4.91 -0.28 2.01
N PHE A 159 -5.89 -0.77 1.26
CA PHE A 159 -5.71 -1.04 -0.15
C PHE A 159 -6.07 0.21 -0.95
N THR A 160 -5.15 0.64 -1.82
CA THR A 160 -5.39 1.76 -2.72
C THR A 160 -5.73 1.25 -4.10
N PHE A 161 -6.87 1.71 -4.61
CA PHE A 161 -7.33 1.43 -5.96
C PHE A 161 -7.43 2.73 -6.78
N ARG A 162 -7.34 2.59 -8.08
CA ARG A 162 -7.52 3.66 -9.05
C ARG A 162 -8.14 3.06 -10.30
N ASN A 163 -8.82 3.87 -11.12
CA ASN A 163 -9.37 3.41 -12.39
C ASN A 163 -8.36 2.52 -13.13
N PRO A 164 -8.74 1.29 -13.54
CA PRO A 164 -7.81 0.30 -14.11
C PRO A 164 -7.14 0.79 -15.41
N ILE A 165 -7.82 1.61 -16.21
CA ILE A 165 -7.23 2.18 -17.43
C ILE A 165 -6.15 3.20 -17.08
N ASP A 166 -6.38 4.02 -16.05
CA ASP A 166 -5.36 4.96 -15.56
C ASP A 166 -4.13 4.22 -15.02
N VAL A 167 -4.34 3.12 -14.29
CA VAL A 167 -3.26 2.25 -13.80
C VAL A 167 -2.50 1.65 -14.97
N LEU A 168 -3.20 1.05 -15.93
CA LEU A 168 -2.65 0.41 -17.12
C LEU A 168 -1.75 1.37 -17.90
N MET A 169 -2.29 2.50 -18.30
CA MET A 169 -1.60 3.47 -19.14
C MET A 169 -0.46 4.16 -18.38
N SER A 170 -0.65 4.46 -17.08
CA SER A 170 0.40 5.06 -16.26
C SER A 170 1.56 4.10 -15.96
N THR A 171 1.29 2.79 -15.83
CA THR A 171 2.32 1.77 -15.60
C THR A 171 3.19 1.61 -16.83
N ARG A 172 2.58 1.50 -18.00
CA ARG A 172 3.30 1.38 -19.28
C ARG A 172 4.10 2.64 -19.59
N GLY A 173 3.48 3.81 -19.47
CA GLY A 173 4.18 5.09 -19.71
C GLY A 173 5.36 5.34 -18.76
N LEU A 174 5.34 4.79 -17.53
CA LEU A 174 6.49 4.87 -16.64
C LEU A 174 7.64 3.97 -17.11
N ALA A 175 7.36 2.74 -17.55
CA ALA A 175 8.36 1.85 -18.09
C ALA A 175 9.05 2.47 -19.33
N GLU A 176 8.25 3.00 -20.26
CA GLU A 176 8.76 3.70 -21.44
C GLU A 176 9.67 4.89 -21.07
N LEU A 177 9.26 5.70 -20.07
CA LEU A 177 10.07 6.84 -19.60
C LEU A 177 11.40 6.42 -18.97
N ASN A 178 11.43 5.26 -18.32
CA ASN A 178 12.64 4.72 -17.71
C ASN A 178 13.55 3.97 -18.72
N GLY A 179 13.06 3.71 -19.93
CA GLY A 179 13.71 2.83 -20.89
C GLY A 179 13.62 1.35 -20.54
N ASP A 180 12.67 0.98 -19.68
CA ASP A 180 12.38 -0.39 -19.28
C ASP A 180 11.43 -1.06 -20.27
N GLU A 181 11.46 -2.39 -20.37
CA GLU A 181 10.46 -3.14 -21.12
C GLU A 181 9.08 -3.02 -20.42
N ALA A 182 8.11 -2.46 -21.14
CA ALA A 182 6.77 -2.29 -20.61
C ALA A 182 6.03 -3.64 -20.53
N ALA A 183 5.47 -3.94 -19.37
CA ALA A 183 4.60 -5.11 -19.21
C ALA A 183 3.44 -5.11 -20.22
N GLY A 184 3.06 -6.30 -20.70
CA GLY A 184 1.91 -6.46 -21.59
C GLY A 184 0.62 -5.91 -20.98
N TYR A 185 -0.32 -5.49 -21.82
CA TYR A 185 -1.61 -4.95 -21.37
C TYR A 185 -2.33 -5.93 -20.45
N ASP A 186 -2.41 -7.21 -20.86
CA ASP A 186 -3.06 -8.27 -20.07
C ASP A 186 -2.34 -8.50 -18.75
N THR A 187 -1.01 -8.46 -18.75
CA THR A 187 -0.20 -8.63 -17.53
C THR A 187 -0.53 -7.56 -16.50
N VAL A 188 -0.64 -6.30 -16.92
CA VAL A 188 -1.00 -5.19 -16.01
C VAL A 188 -2.44 -5.33 -15.52
N LEU A 189 -3.39 -5.64 -16.40
CA LEU A 189 -4.79 -5.83 -16.04
C LEU A 189 -4.98 -7.02 -15.08
N LYS A 190 -4.32 -8.14 -15.33
CA LYS A 190 -4.33 -9.30 -14.44
C LYS A 190 -3.69 -9.00 -13.10
N SER A 191 -2.59 -8.23 -13.05
CA SER A 191 -2.00 -7.81 -11.79
C SER A 191 -2.96 -6.97 -10.95
N PHE A 192 -3.76 -6.13 -11.59
CA PHE A 192 -4.81 -5.37 -10.92
C PHE A 192 -5.89 -6.29 -10.32
N LEU A 193 -6.35 -7.29 -11.06
CA LEU A 193 -7.27 -8.32 -10.56
C LEU A 193 -6.68 -9.12 -9.40
N GLN A 194 -5.39 -9.46 -9.43
CA GLN A 194 -4.70 -10.12 -8.32
C GLN A 194 -4.73 -9.28 -7.04
N VAL A 195 -4.53 -7.96 -7.15
CA VAL A 195 -4.61 -7.06 -6.00
C VAL A 195 -6.04 -6.95 -5.47
N MET A 196 -7.06 -6.94 -6.35
CA MET A 196 -8.47 -6.98 -5.93
C MET A 196 -8.80 -8.29 -5.19
N ALA A 197 -8.35 -9.43 -5.71
CA ALA A 197 -8.50 -10.72 -5.05
C ALA A 197 -7.79 -10.75 -3.68
N LEU A 198 -6.57 -10.19 -3.61
CA LEU A 198 -5.81 -10.07 -2.36
C LEU A 198 -6.58 -9.23 -1.33
N TYR A 199 -7.14 -8.07 -1.74
CA TYR A 199 -7.97 -7.24 -0.87
C TYR A 199 -9.13 -8.03 -0.27
N ILE A 200 -9.88 -8.79 -1.09
CA ILE A 200 -11.01 -9.59 -0.64
C ILE A 200 -10.53 -10.69 0.32
N ARG A 201 -9.40 -11.34 0.04
CA ARG A 201 -8.80 -12.31 0.95
C ARG A 201 -8.40 -11.69 2.29
N PHE A 202 -7.79 -10.49 2.29
CA PHE A 202 -7.44 -9.77 3.51
C PHE A 202 -8.71 -9.41 4.29
N LEU A 203 -9.71 -8.84 3.62
CA LEU A 203 -10.98 -8.45 4.24
C LEU A 203 -11.70 -9.62 4.93
N ARG A 204 -11.54 -10.83 4.40
CA ARG A 204 -12.15 -12.06 4.97
C ARG A 204 -11.36 -12.65 6.14
N ASN A 205 -10.08 -12.40 6.23
CA ASN A 205 -9.19 -13.11 7.14
C ASN A 205 -8.52 -12.21 8.19
N LEU A 206 -8.48 -10.89 7.99
CA LEU A 206 -7.80 -9.94 8.86
C LEU A 206 -8.80 -8.93 9.43
N PRO A 207 -8.67 -8.52 10.70
CA PRO A 207 -9.72 -7.77 11.41
C PRO A 207 -9.80 -6.29 10.99
N SER A 208 -8.76 -5.72 10.38
CA SER A 208 -8.70 -4.27 10.15
C SER A 208 -8.19 -3.95 8.74
N VAL A 209 -9.12 -3.99 7.77
CA VAL A 209 -8.83 -3.80 6.34
C VAL A 209 -9.79 -2.78 5.74
N ARG A 210 -9.26 -1.82 4.97
CA ARG A 210 -10.04 -0.81 4.23
C ARG A 210 -9.55 -0.67 2.80
N ALA A 211 -10.43 -0.17 1.93
CA ALA A 211 -10.10 0.29 0.60
C ALA A 211 -10.22 1.81 0.50
N VAL A 212 -9.31 2.41 -0.26
CA VAL A 212 -9.34 3.82 -0.65
C VAL A 212 -9.23 3.90 -2.16
N PHE A 213 -10.14 4.65 -2.78
CA PHE A 213 -10.15 4.88 -4.22
C PHE A 213 -9.51 6.23 -4.51
N HIS A 214 -8.55 6.23 -5.42
CA HIS A 214 -7.76 7.43 -5.76
C HIS A 214 -8.64 8.58 -6.26
N GLU A 215 -9.73 8.26 -6.93
CA GLU A 215 -10.70 9.23 -7.43
C GLU A 215 -11.44 9.98 -6.32
N ASP A 216 -11.56 9.35 -5.16
CA ASP A 216 -12.25 9.90 -3.97
C ASP A 216 -11.26 10.52 -2.98
N LEU A 217 -9.95 10.41 -3.25
CA LEU A 217 -8.92 10.87 -2.33
C LEU A 217 -9.01 12.40 -2.15
N GLY A 218 -9.17 12.80 -0.91
CA GLY A 218 -9.31 14.20 -0.51
C GLY A 218 -9.49 14.31 1.00
N GLU A 219 -9.84 15.49 1.48
CA GLU A 219 -9.96 15.79 2.91
C GLU A 219 -10.91 14.83 3.65
N ALA A 220 -12.06 14.49 3.04
CA ALA A 220 -13.05 13.61 3.66
C ALA A 220 -12.51 12.20 3.90
N VAL A 221 -11.83 11.60 2.90
CA VAL A 221 -11.22 10.27 3.00
C VAL A 221 -10.08 10.25 4.01
N LEU A 222 -9.27 11.31 4.04
CA LEU A 222 -8.17 11.42 5.00
C LEU A 222 -8.69 11.61 6.43
N ARG A 223 -9.75 12.40 6.63
CA ARG A 223 -10.41 12.56 7.93
C ARG A 223 -11.01 11.23 8.42
N ASP A 224 -11.71 10.49 7.56
CA ASP A 224 -12.27 9.18 7.92
C ASP A 224 -11.18 8.17 8.22
N THR A 225 -10.08 8.18 7.46
CA THR A 225 -8.91 7.33 7.74
C THR A 225 -8.26 7.71 9.08
N GLY A 226 -8.09 8.99 9.36
CA GLY A 226 -7.58 9.49 10.63
C GLY A 226 -8.46 9.07 11.81
N ALA A 227 -9.78 9.22 11.67
CA ALA A 227 -10.74 8.79 12.69
C ALA A 227 -10.67 7.26 12.95
N TRP A 228 -10.53 6.47 11.90
CA TRP A 228 -10.36 5.02 12.02
C TRP A 228 -9.07 4.62 12.72
N LEU A 229 -7.96 5.30 12.43
CA LEU A 229 -6.66 5.06 13.09
C LEU A 229 -6.55 5.76 14.45
N GLY A 230 -7.46 6.70 14.75
CA GLY A 230 -7.38 7.55 15.93
C GLY A 230 -6.19 8.49 15.91
N VAL A 231 -5.82 9.02 14.73
CA VAL A 231 -4.73 9.97 14.50
C VAL A 231 -5.24 11.19 13.75
N ASP A 232 -4.58 12.34 13.95
CA ASP A 232 -4.89 13.55 13.18
C ASP A 232 -4.16 13.51 11.82
N LEU A 233 -4.95 13.63 10.74
CA LEU A 233 -4.48 13.75 9.36
C LEU A 233 -4.93 15.08 8.73
N GLY A 234 -5.25 16.10 9.53
CA GLY A 234 -5.81 17.36 9.04
C GLY A 234 -4.93 18.09 8.01
N GLU A 235 -3.61 18.05 8.18
CA GLU A 235 -2.68 18.65 7.21
C GLU A 235 -2.44 17.78 5.96
N ALA A 236 -2.85 16.51 5.98
CA ALA A 236 -2.57 15.55 4.91
C ALA A 236 -3.21 15.93 3.57
N ALA A 237 -4.35 16.61 3.58
CA ALA A 237 -5.05 17.06 2.37
C ALA A 237 -4.20 18.00 1.49
N SER A 238 -3.28 18.76 2.09
CA SER A 238 -2.38 19.67 1.38
C SER A 238 -1.38 18.96 0.46
N TYR A 239 -1.16 17.65 0.67
CA TYR A 239 -0.24 16.85 -0.15
C TYR A 239 -0.88 16.26 -1.40
N TYR A 240 -2.20 16.42 -1.56
CA TYR A 240 -2.93 15.86 -2.69
C TYR A 240 -3.37 16.95 -3.66
N ASP A 241 -2.91 16.85 -4.90
CA ASP A 241 -3.24 17.76 -5.99
C ASP A 241 -3.98 17.00 -7.12
N ASN A 242 -5.30 17.13 -7.13
CA ASN A 242 -6.17 16.50 -8.12
C ASN A 242 -5.90 16.96 -9.56
N ALA A 243 -5.34 18.17 -9.75
CA ALA A 243 -5.07 18.72 -11.08
C ALA A 243 -3.95 17.97 -11.82
N ARG A 244 -3.12 17.20 -11.08
CA ARG A 244 -2.03 16.40 -11.66
C ARG A 244 -2.42 14.98 -12.05
N VAL A 245 -3.67 14.60 -11.83
CA VAL A 245 -4.16 13.24 -12.14
C VAL A 245 -4.43 13.13 -13.63
N ARG A 246 -3.62 12.34 -14.33
CA ARG A 246 -3.91 11.98 -15.74
C ARG A 246 -5.02 10.96 -15.77
N ARG A 247 -6.01 11.20 -16.62
CA ARG A 247 -7.11 10.28 -16.88
C ARG A 247 -6.99 9.77 -18.32
N TYR A 248 -7.26 8.51 -18.49
CA TYR A 248 -7.22 7.83 -19.77
C TYR A 248 -8.59 7.21 -20.06
N SER A 249 -8.85 6.95 -21.34
CA SER A 249 -10.10 6.38 -21.83
C SER A 249 -9.87 4.99 -22.45
N LEU A 250 -10.92 4.19 -22.51
CA LEU A 250 -10.86 2.82 -23.01
C LEU A 250 -10.46 2.73 -24.49
N ASP A 251 -10.79 3.75 -25.29
CA ASP A 251 -10.41 3.83 -26.71
C ASP A 251 -8.89 3.93 -26.93
N GLN A 252 -8.13 4.32 -25.90
CA GLN A 252 -6.66 4.32 -25.93
C GLN A 252 -6.05 2.92 -25.68
N VAL A 253 -6.88 1.95 -25.25
CA VAL A 253 -6.45 0.56 -25.08
C VAL A 253 -6.52 -0.15 -26.43
N PRO A 254 -5.45 -0.87 -26.85
CA PRO A 254 -5.46 -1.65 -28.09
C PRO A 254 -6.61 -2.66 -28.15
N GLU A 255 -7.12 -2.91 -29.33
CA GLU A 255 -8.29 -3.76 -29.56
C GLU A 255 -8.17 -5.15 -28.92
N HIS A 256 -6.99 -5.77 -29.03
CA HIS A 256 -6.74 -7.10 -28.48
C HIS A 256 -6.85 -7.20 -26.94
N ALA A 257 -6.64 -6.09 -26.21
CA ALA A 257 -6.74 -6.04 -24.76
C ALA A 257 -8.04 -5.41 -24.25
N ARG A 258 -8.88 -4.87 -25.15
CA ARG A 258 -10.05 -4.08 -24.80
C ARG A 258 -11.11 -4.91 -24.06
N ALA A 259 -11.36 -6.12 -24.51
CA ALA A 259 -12.34 -7.00 -23.86
C ALA A 259 -11.98 -7.30 -22.39
N LEU A 260 -10.71 -7.61 -22.10
CA LEU A 260 -10.27 -7.80 -20.72
C LEU A 260 -10.34 -6.49 -19.92
N ALA A 261 -9.98 -5.35 -20.54
CA ALA A 261 -10.06 -4.05 -19.88
C ALA A 261 -11.50 -3.70 -19.46
N GLU A 262 -12.50 -3.97 -20.30
CA GLU A 262 -13.92 -3.79 -19.99
C GLU A 262 -14.37 -4.65 -18.79
N GLU A 263 -13.96 -5.91 -18.75
CA GLU A 263 -14.25 -6.81 -17.62
C GLU A 263 -13.60 -6.34 -16.32
N VAL A 264 -12.35 -5.85 -16.39
CA VAL A 264 -11.63 -5.32 -15.22
C VAL A 264 -12.26 -4.02 -14.72
N ILE A 265 -12.69 -3.13 -15.60
CA ILE A 265 -13.45 -1.92 -15.25
C ILE A 265 -14.75 -2.32 -14.53
N ALA A 266 -15.50 -3.25 -15.10
CA ALA A 266 -16.77 -3.69 -14.50
C ALA A 266 -16.57 -4.31 -13.11
N ALA A 267 -15.52 -5.11 -12.92
CA ALA A 267 -15.17 -5.66 -11.60
C ALA A 267 -14.74 -4.56 -10.61
N TYR A 268 -13.99 -3.57 -11.08
CA TYR A 268 -13.56 -2.42 -10.27
C TYR A 268 -14.76 -1.57 -9.80
N GLU A 269 -15.68 -1.23 -10.70
CA GLU A 269 -16.88 -0.45 -10.35
C GLU A 269 -17.80 -1.22 -9.41
N GLU A 270 -17.92 -2.53 -9.58
CA GLU A 270 -18.63 -3.39 -8.65
C GLU A 270 -17.98 -3.35 -7.26
N LEU A 271 -16.65 -3.50 -7.17
CA LEU A 271 -15.92 -3.39 -5.90
C LEU A 271 -16.16 -2.03 -5.23
N ARG A 272 -16.03 -0.95 -6.00
CA ARG A 272 -16.22 0.42 -5.52
C ARG A 272 -17.64 0.63 -4.98
N GLY A 273 -18.64 0.16 -5.72
CA GLY A 273 -20.04 0.22 -5.30
C GLY A 273 -20.31 -0.54 -4.00
N GLN A 274 -19.71 -1.73 -3.85
CA GLN A 274 -19.87 -2.54 -2.64
C GLN A 274 -19.19 -1.90 -1.43
N VAL A 275 -17.99 -1.35 -1.58
CA VAL A 275 -17.29 -0.63 -0.50
C VAL A 275 -18.09 0.61 -0.09
N ALA A 276 -18.61 1.38 -1.05
CA ALA A 276 -19.42 2.57 -0.79
C ALA A 276 -20.76 2.25 -0.07
N SER A 277 -21.35 1.09 -0.36
CA SER A 277 -22.59 0.64 0.29
C SER A 277 -22.39 0.22 1.76
N GLY A 278 -21.16 0.23 2.26
CA GLY A 278 -20.85 -0.14 3.64
C GLY A 278 -20.98 -1.63 3.92
N MET A 279 -20.88 -2.49 2.89
CA MET A 279 -20.78 -3.93 3.08
C MET A 279 -19.49 -4.26 3.83
N ARG A 280 -19.61 -4.28 5.15
CA ARG A 280 -18.50 -4.48 6.10
C ARG A 280 -18.32 -5.96 6.42
N LEU A 281 -17.14 -6.28 6.96
CA LEU A 281 -16.74 -7.55 7.57
C LEU A 281 -17.81 -8.21 8.48
N VAL A 282 -18.62 -7.40 9.17
CA VAL A 282 -19.68 -7.89 10.08
C VAL A 282 -20.61 -8.91 9.39
N GLN A 283 -20.90 -8.75 8.12
CA GLN A 283 -21.68 -9.72 7.36
C GLN A 283 -20.90 -10.99 7.02
N LEU A 284 -19.59 -10.91 6.89
CA LEU A 284 -18.72 -12.07 6.65
C LEU A 284 -18.48 -12.87 7.95
N GLU A 285 -18.36 -12.20 9.08
CA GLU A 285 -18.22 -12.85 10.39
C GLU A 285 -19.49 -13.59 10.82
N GLN A 286 -20.66 -13.03 10.58
CA GLN A 286 -21.94 -13.67 10.88
C GLN A 286 -22.18 -14.94 10.04
N ASN A 287 -21.55 -15.04 8.87
CA ASN A 287 -21.69 -16.19 7.97
C ASN A 287 -20.53 -17.17 8.05
N SER A 288 -19.51 -16.94 8.91
CA SER A 288 -18.28 -17.72 8.95
C SER A 288 -18.46 -19.19 9.36
N ASN A 289 -19.53 -19.54 10.08
CA ASN A 289 -19.74 -20.88 10.60
C ASN A 289 -20.72 -21.75 9.79
N HIS A 290 -21.49 -21.16 8.87
CA HIS A 290 -22.42 -21.88 7.99
C HIS A 290 -22.46 -21.19 6.64
N ILE A 291 -21.47 -21.45 5.79
CA ILE A 291 -21.46 -20.95 4.42
C ILE A 291 -22.46 -21.80 3.61
N ASP A 292 -23.71 -21.41 3.62
CA ASP A 292 -24.62 -21.81 2.57
C ASP A 292 -24.17 -21.11 1.27
N PRO A 293 -23.83 -21.86 0.22
CA PRO A 293 -23.48 -21.29 -1.09
C PRO A 293 -24.51 -20.30 -1.64
N ALA A 294 -25.78 -20.43 -1.22
CA ALA A 294 -26.85 -19.49 -1.58
C ALA A 294 -26.71 -18.10 -0.94
N HIS A 295 -25.91 -17.96 0.12
CA HIS A 295 -25.68 -16.71 0.84
C HIS A 295 -24.29 -16.13 0.56
N PHE A 296 -23.70 -16.42 -0.59
CA PHE A 296 -22.49 -15.70 -0.98
C PHE A 296 -22.76 -14.20 -1.01
N THR A 297 -22.02 -13.48 -0.16
CA THR A 297 -22.01 -12.04 -0.18
C THR A 297 -21.65 -11.54 -1.59
N PRO A 298 -22.12 -10.39 -2.03
CA PRO A 298 -21.72 -9.82 -3.31
C PRO A 298 -20.19 -9.80 -3.52
N LEU A 299 -19.40 -9.55 -2.44
CA LEU A 299 -17.92 -9.67 -2.50
C LEU A 299 -17.45 -11.10 -2.80
N GLY A 300 -18.13 -12.12 -2.32
CA GLY A 300 -17.82 -13.51 -2.66
C GLY A 300 -18.09 -13.83 -4.14
N ASN A 301 -19.16 -13.27 -4.70
CA ASN A 301 -19.46 -13.37 -6.12
C ASN A 301 -18.43 -12.64 -6.98
N LEU A 302 -18.07 -11.42 -6.58
CA LEU A 302 -17.01 -10.65 -7.24
C LEU A 302 -15.69 -11.42 -7.20
N HIS A 303 -15.32 -12.00 -6.07
CA HIS A 303 -14.08 -12.79 -5.95
C HIS A 303 -14.05 -13.95 -6.94
N ARG A 304 -15.15 -14.73 -7.04
CA ARG A 304 -15.25 -15.83 -8.00
C ARG A 304 -15.17 -15.35 -9.46
N ARG A 305 -15.78 -14.20 -9.78
CA ARG A 305 -15.65 -13.58 -11.09
C ARG A 305 -14.20 -13.22 -11.41
N ILE A 306 -13.49 -12.59 -10.45
CA ILE A 306 -12.07 -12.25 -10.60
C ILE A 306 -11.22 -13.51 -10.81
N GLU A 307 -11.43 -14.57 -10.03
CA GLU A 307 -10.73 -15.85 -10.20
C GLU A 307 -10.99 -16.45 -11.59
N GLY A 308 -12.23 -16.37 -12.07
CA GLY A 308 -12.59 -16.80 -13.43
C GLY A 308 -11.83 -16.02 -14.52
N LEU A 309 -11.73 -14.69 -14.38
CA LEU A 309 -10.98 -13.84 -15.32
C LEU A 309 -9.46 -14.13 -15.28
N LEU A 310 -8.93 -14.45 -14.12
CA LEU A 310 -7.51 -14.82 -13.97
C LEU A 310 -7.19 -16.20 -14.56
N ALA A 311 -8.16 -17.13 -14.55
CA ALA A 311 -8.00 -18.48 -15.06
C ALA A 311 -8.24 -18.59 -16.59
N ALA A 312 -8.94 -17.64 -17.20
CA ALA A 312 -9.33 -17.63 -18.62
C ALA A 312 -8.20 -17.24 -19.61
N SER A 313 -6.95 -17.50 -19.28
CA SER A 313 -5.75 -17.04 -20.03
C SER A 313 -4.94 -18.14 -20.65
#